data_2e8aaaa6d6f7ab2754e381926b9cda12
#
_entry.id   2e8aaaa6d6f7ab2754e381926b9cda12
#
_cell.length_a   1.000
_cell.length_b   1.000
_cell.length_c   1.000
_cell.angle_alpha   90.00
_cell.angle_beta   90.00
_cell.angle_gamma   90.00
#
_symmetry.space_group_name_H-M   'P 1'
#
loop_
_entity.id
_entity.type
_entity.pdbx_description
1 polymer ?
#
loop_
_entity_poly.entity_id
_entity_poly.type
_entity_poly.pdbx_seq_one_letter_code
_entity_poly.pdbx_strand_id
1 'polypeptide(L)'
;MPEGMVGRLTKGRFLHVFMLILLIAAMGEMNLASAAAADNRLIYSPDAAGKPIPVAIALEIENIPQIDEVAEQFGVDGDLLASWNDPRLAYIAAQPSDPDRIYQLGTIWMPSLDMFNGVSPRDKRYQSLTVSPDGTVHYAERFHANLSSRFMLRRFPFDSQLLTIHICPFVNDLGVEILTVASGESAVRAEQSAYNSLAQWQVGAISARTGTFRQFKKQASEVVFSIEVTRHYGFYIWKVFLPLLLMVFLSWAVFWVDPFDLSNQVEIAVTTILTVIAFAFAISATMPRVPYITFIDAFFLTCYVFVFIAVVELMTVHYTHRRRGPDASKRIRHVSRWLVPAAYFVTLTVLILDFLY
;
A
#
# COMPACT_ATOMS: atom_id res chain seq x y z
N MET A 1 33.89 72.18 65.39
CA MET A 1 34.18 70.96 64.63
C MET A 1 32.88 70.20 64.43
N PRO A 2 32.39 70.12 63.20
CA PRO A 2 31.27 69.20 62.91
C PRO A 2 31.68 68.18 61.88
N GLU A 3 31.94 66.96 62.30
CA GLU A 3 31.98 65.80 61.47
C GLU A 3 30.69 64.95 61.79
N GLY A 4 29.75 64.92 60.89
CA GLY A 4 28.57 64.07 61.10
C GLY A 4 27.42 64.14 60.11
N MET A 5 27.55 64.97 59.04
CA MET A 5 26.37 65.21 58.18
C MET A 5 26.51 64.79 56.70
N VAL A 6 27.64 64.23 56.26
CA VAL A 6 27.83 63.79 54.87
C VAL A 6 27.53 62.31 54.65
N GLY A 7 27.56 61.47 55.71
CA GLY A 7 27.37 60.00 55.59
C GLY A 7 25.96 59.49 55.45
N ARG A 8 24.91 60.29 55.72
CA ARG A 8 23.50 59.82 55.69
C ARG A 8 22.76 60.01 54.33
N LEU A 9 23.23 60.95 53.49
CA LEU A 9 22.59 61.24 52.21
C LEU A 9 22.99 60.24 51.07
N THR A 10 24.14 59.60 51.21
CA THR A 10 24.63 58.65 50.18
C THR A 10 24.01 57.25 50.32
N LYS A 11 23.68 56.79 51.56
CA LYS A 11 23.08 55.46 51.74
C LYS A 11 21.59 55.37 51.22
N GLY A 12 20.84 56.44 51.34
CA GLY A 12 19.46 56.48 50.86
C GLY A 12 19.38 56.45 49.32
N ARG A 13 20.25 57.13 48.63
CA ARG A 13 20.26 57.13 47.16
C ARG A 13 20.73 55.77 46.57
N PHE A 14 21.68 55.09 47.20
CA PHE A 14 22.12 53.76 46.80
C PHE A 14 21.03 52.73 46.98
N LEU A 15 20.26 52.80 48.07
CA LEU A 15 19.15 51.88 48.31
C LEU A 15 18.03 52.05 47.30
N HIS A 16 17.71 53.30 46.86
CA HIS A 16 16.69 53.56 45.87
C HIS A 16 17.14 53.12 44.44
N VAL A 17 18.40 53.31 44.07
CA VAL A 17 18.95 52.84 42.80
C VAL A 17 19.00 51.32 42.76
N PHE A 18 19.40 50.65 43.86
CA PHE A 18 19.44 49.20 43.97
C PHE A 18 18.01 48.58 43.90
N MET A 19 17.05 49.23 44.59
CA MET A 19 15.64 48.82 44.52
C MET A 19 15.04 49.03 43.11
N LEU A 20 15.43 50.06 42.41
CA LEU A 20 14.98 50.31 41.01
C LEU A 20 15.60 49.30 40.05
N ILE A 21 16.87 48.91 40.24
CA ILE A 21 17.52 47.85 39.42
C ILE A 21 16.84 46.50 39.68
N LEU A 22 16.53 46.18 40.93
CA LEU A 22 15.81 44.96 41.31
C LEU A 22 14.39 44.94 40.72
N LEU A 23 13.69 46.08 40.69
CA LEU A 23 12.35 46.22 40.10
C LEU A 23 12.39 46.05 38.58
N ILE A 24 13.39 46.63 37.91
CA ILE A 24 13.60 46.46 36.48
C ILE A 24 13.99 45.03 36.14
N ALA A 25 14.82 44.36 36.93
CA ALA A 25 15.17 42.96 36.75
C ALA A 25 13.94 42.06 36.95
N ALA A 26 13.13 42.29 37.99
CA ALA A 26 11.88 41.55 38.23
C ALA A 26 10.83 41.77 37.14
N MET A 27 10.72 42.99 36.58
CA MET A 27 9.85 43.25 35.43
C MET A 27 10.38 42.60 34.15
N GLY A 28 11.71 42.51 33.97
CA GLY A 28 12.34 41.80 32.88
C GLY A 28 12.08 40.31 32.92
N GLU A 29 12.23 39.68 34.09
CA GLU A 29 11.91 38.24 34.29
C GLU A 29 10.41 37.94 34.14
N MET A 30 9.56 38.85 34.59
CA MET A 30 8.09 38.70 34.45
C MET A 30 7.65 38.82 32.98
N ASN A 31 8.28 39.69 32.18
CA ASN A 31 8.03 39.79 30.74
C ASN A 31 8.55 38.57 29.96
N LEU A 32 9.73 38.06 30.33
CA LEU A 32 10.30 36.83 29.74
C LEU A 32 9.45 35.61 30.10
N ALA A 33 9.02 35.49 31.35
CA ALA A 33 8.13 34.40 31.79
C ALA A 33 6.75 34.49 31.13
N SER A 34 6.21 35.71 30.92
CA SER A 34 4.94 35.91 30.21
C SER A 34 5.04 35.58 28.71
N ALA A 35 6.14 35.96 28.07
CA ALA A 35 6.42 35.62 26.67
C ALA A 35 6.59 34.08 26.48
N ALA A 36 7.34 33.45 27.39
CA ALA A 36 7.52 31.97 27.38
C ALA A 36 6.20 31.24 27.67
N ALA A 37 5.36 31.76 28.54
CA ALA A 37 4.05 31.18 28.85
C ALA A 37 3.03 31.38 27.71
N ALA A 38 3.14 32.47 26.94
CA ALA A 38 2.32 32.69 25.75
C ALA A 38 2.73 31.77 24.60
N ASP A 39 4.03 31.56 24.42
CA ASP A 39 4.56 30.65 23.38
C ASP A 39 4.18 29.18 23.67
N ASN A 40 4.15 28.79 24.92
CA ASN A 40 3.78 27.44 25.32
C ASN A 40 2.27 27.13 25.11
N ARG A 41 1.41 28.13 24.93
CA ARG A 41 -0.04 27.93 24.64
C ARG A 41 -0.29 27.52 23.20
N LEU A 42 0.58 27.84 22.29
CA LEU A 42 0.42 27.53 20.88
C LEU A 42 0.66 26.03 20.55
N ILE A 43 1.33 25.30 21.45
CA ILE A 43 1.59 23.86 21.32
C ILE A 43 0.33 23.01 21.61
N TYR A 44 -0.61 23.54 22.38
CA TYR A 44 -1.87 22.84 22.69
C TYR A 44 -2.91 23.11 21.61
N SER A 45 -3.89 22.17 21.50
CA SER A 45 -5.01 22.29 20.56
C SER A 45 -5.63 23.69 20.57
N PRO A 46 -5.92 24.28 19.39
CA PRO A 46 -6.53 25.61 19.30
C PRO A 46 -7.93 25.70 19.90
N ASP A 47 -8.68 24.59 19.98
CA ASP A 47 -10.01 24.59 20.55
C ASP A 47 -10.03 24.23 22.03
N ALA A 48 -10.06 25.26 22.89
CA ALA A 48 -10.24 25.09 24.33
C ALA A 48 -11.65 24.60 24.73
N ALA A 49 -12.62 24.62 23.81
CA ALA A 49 -14.00 24.18 24.05
C ALA A 49 -14.25 22.69 23.79
N GLY A 50 -13.22 21.96 23.34
CA GLY A 50 -13.28 20.51 23.10
C GLY A 50 -14.04 20.11 21.84
N LYS A 51 -14.21 21.02 20.86
CA LYS A 51 -14.72 20.68 19.55
C LYS A 51 -13.61 20.10 18.67
N PRO A 52 -13.88 19.05 17.90
CA PRO A 52 -12.88 18.51 16.97
C PRO A 52 -12.48 19.53 15.90
N ILE A 53 -11.19 19.58 15.60
CA ILE A 53 -10.63 20.48 14.60
C ILE A 53 -10.72 19.79 13.23
N PRO A 54 -11.34 20.42 12.21
CA PRO A 54 -11.33 19.88 10.87
C PRO A 54 -9.91 20.01 10.26
N VAL A 55 -9.35 18.87 9.83
CA VAL A 55 -8.05 18.79 9.17
C VAL A 55 -8.27 18.21 7.78
N ALA A 56 -8.01 19.00 6.76
CA ALA A 56 -8.09 18.57 5.36
C ALA A 56 -6.78 17.87 4.97
N ILE A 57 -6.89 16.65 4.42
CA ILE A 57 -5.76 15.79 4.03
C ILE A 57 -5.75 15.67 2.51
N ALA A 58 -4.57 15.84 1.91
CA ALA A 58 -4.28 15.50 0.52
C ALA A 58 -3.02 14.66 0.43
N LEU A 59 -2.91 13.88 -0.65
CA LEU A 59 -1.78 12.99 -0.89
C LEU A 59 -1.34 13.12 -2.35
N GLU A 60 -0.05 13.35 -2.55
CA GLU A 60 0.60 13.31 -3.86
C GLU A 60 1.55 12.11 -3.90
N ILE A 61 1.28 11.17 -4.82
CA ILE A 61 2.07 9.94 -4.95
C ILE A 61 3.14 10.19 -6.01
N GLU A 62 4.39 10.17 -5.58
CA GLU A 62 5.54 10.33 -6.49
C GLU A 62 5.92 9.00 -7.14
N ASN A 63 5.90 7.90 -6.35
CA ASN A 63 6.40 6.61 -6.80
C ASN A 63 5.81 5.46 -5.97
N ILE A 64 5.68 4.29 -6.61
CA ILE A 64 5.39 3.01 -5.94
C ILE A 64 6.58 2.09 -6.23
N PRO A 65 7.61 2.06 -5.38
CA PRO A 65 8.87 1.38 -5.70
C PRO A 65 8.72 -0.14 -5.81
N GLN A 66 7.80 -0.74 -5.05
CA GLN A 66 7.58 -2.19 -5.08
C GLN A 66 6.19 -2.57 -4.58
N ILE A 67 5.71 -3.70 -5.09
CA ILE A 67 4.57 -4.47 -4.54
C ILE A 67 5.09 -5.87 -4.25
N ASP A 68 4.99 -6.32 -3.00
CA ASP A 68 5.39 -7.65 -2.54
C ASP A 68 4.14 -8.43 -2.11
N GLU A 69 3.67 -9.28 -3.01
CA GLU A 69 2.46 -10.09 -2.78
C GLU A 69 2.70 -11.18 -1.74
N VAL A 70 3.95 -11.66 -1.58
CA VAL A 70 4.30 -12.70 -0.60
C VAL A 70 4.30 -12.14 0.81
N ALA A 71 4.84 -10.94 1.00
CA ALA A 71 4.82 -10.24 2.28
C ALA A 71 3.49 -9.50 2.54
N GLU A 72 2.57 -9.44 1.58
CA GLU A 72 1.34 -8.64 1.62
C GLU A 72 1.61 -7.16 1.92
N GLN A 73 2.59 -6.56 1.21
CA GLN A 73 3.05 -5.19 1.44
C GLN A 73 3.31 -4.46 0.11
N PHE A 74 3.28 -3.13 0.18
CA PHE A 74 3.74 -2.26 -0.90
C PHE A 74 4.46 -1.04 -0.35
N GLY A 75 5.44 -0.54 -1.11
CA GLY A 75 6.13 0.70 -0.83
C GLY A 75 5.45 1.87 -1.51
N VAL A 76 5.48 3.05 -0.89
CA VAL A 76 5.01 4.30 -1.47
C VAL A 76 5.93 5.45 -1.08
N ASP A 77 6.32 6.25 -2.07
CA ASP A 77 6.96 7.55 -1.91
C ASP A 77 5.96 8.63 -2.29
N GLY A 78 5.87 9.71 -1.52
CA GLY A 78 4.95 10.79 -1.82
C GLY A 78 4.99 11.94 -0.83
N ASP A 79 4.14 12.94 -1.07
CA ASP A 79 3.95 14.09 -0.22
C ASP A 79 2.57 14.02 0.47
N LEU A 80 2.58 14.04 1.80
CA LEU A 80 1.39 14.18 2.62
C LEU A 80 1.18 15.65 2.94
N LEU A 81 0.04 16.18 2.53
CA LEU A 81 -0.37 17.54 2.77
C LEU A 81 -1.51 17.56 3.78
N ALA A 82 -1.41 18.42 4.79
CA ALA A 82 -2.49 18.64 5.74
C ALA A 82 -2.73 20.13 5.93
N SER A 83 -3.99 20.55 6.03
CA SER A 83 -4.34 21.94 6.31
C SER A 83 -5.46 22.04 7.34
N TRP A 84 -5.33 23.00 8.24
CA TRP A 84 -6.32 23.33 9.28
C TRP A 84 -6.27 24.80 9.59
N ASN A 85 -7.29 25.32 10.27
CA ASN A 85 -7.32 26.72 10.72
C ASN A 85 -7.03 26.82 12.22
N ASP A 86 -6.08 27.67 12.58
CA ASP A 86 -5.79 28.09 13.96
C ASP A 86 -5.89 29.62 14.06
N PRO A 87 -7.04 30.15 14.53
CA PRO A 87 -7.24 31.60 14.60
C PRO A 87 -6.22 32.36 15.47
N ARG A 88 -5.51 31.65 16.36
CA ARG A 88 -4.47 32.26 17.23
C ARG A 88 -3.23 32.67 16.44
N LEU A 89 -3.03 32.10 15.26
CA LEU A 89 -1.91 32.34 14.37
C LEU A 89 -2.21 33.39 13.29
N ALA A 90 -3.45 33.89 13.21
CA ALA A 90 -3.82 34.90 12.24
C ALA A 90 -2.99 36.19 12.44
N TYR A 91 -2.59 36.81 11.34
CA TYR A 91 -1.79 38.03 11.36
C TYR A 91 -2.18 38.97 10.21
N ILE A 92 -1.82 40.28 10.36
CA ILE A 92 -2.04 41.24 9.30
C ILE A 92 -0.82 41.20 8.37
N ALA A 93 -1.05 40.84 7.12
CA ALA A 93 -0.02 40.95 6.07
C ALA A 93 0.23 42.42 5.73
N ALA A 94 1.49 42.80 5.52
CA ALA A 94 1.83 44.15 5.13
C ALA A 94 1.39 44.45 3.68
N GLN A 95 1.45 43.42 2.81
CA GLN A 95 0.96 43.43 1.43
C GLN A 95 0.22 42.12 1.12
N PRO A 96 -0.77 42.13 0.20
CA PRO A 96 -1.50 40.91 -0.21
C PRO A 96 -0.60 39.82 -0.84
N SER A 97 0.60 40.22 -1.29
CA SER A 97 1.59 39.33 -1.91
C SER A 97 2.67 38.83 -0.95
N ASP A 98 2.54 39.12 0.35
CA ASP A 98 3.53 38.67 1.33
C ASP A 98 3.47 37.12 1.42
N PRO A 99 4.64 36.45 1.49
CA PRO A 99 4.69 35.02 1.62
C PRO A 99 4.13 34.56 2.99
N ASP A 100 3.60 33.36 3.03
CA ASP A 100 3.18 32.73 4.27
C ASP A 100 4.34 32.66 5.29
N ARG A 101 4.01 32.76 6.57
CA ARG A 101 5.01 32.67 7.64
C ARG A 101 5.43 31.22 7.84
N ILE A 102 6.75 31.00 7.89
CA ILE A 102 7.33 29.67 8.16
C ILE A 102 7.50 29.50 9.68
N TYR A 103 7.02 28.36 10.18
CA TYR A 103 7.15 27.98 11.59
C TYR A 103 8.06 26.76 11.73
N GLN A 104 8.74 26.66 12.89
CA GLN A 104 9.49 25.46 13.23
C GLN A 104 8.52 24.38 13.74
N LEU A 105 8.81 23.12 13.40
CA LEU A 105 8.03 21.98 13.89
C LEU A 105 8.07 21.93 15.42
N GLY A 106 6.92 21.70 16.04
CA GLY A 106 6.78 21.63 17.50
C GLY A 106 6.63 23.00 18.20
N THR A 107 6.64 24.13 17.48
CA THR A 107 6.37 25.46 18.07
C THR A 107 4.89 25.82 18.11
N ILE A 108 4.10 25.22 17.24
CA ILE A 108 2.63 25.35 17.20
C ILE A 108 1.99 23.96 17.23
N TRP A 109 0.71 23.91 17.56
CA TRP A 109 -0.05 22.67 17.50
C TRP A 109 -0.09 22.08 16.09
N MET A 110 0.04 20.77 16.01
CA MET A 110 -0.05 19.99 14.77
C MET A 110 -0.90 18.76 15.00
N PRO A 111 -1.72 18.35 14.02
CA PRO A 111 -2.40 17.06 14.07
C PRO A 111 -1.40 15.91 14.11
N SER A 112 -1.67 14.93 14.95
CA SER A 112 -0.82 13.75 15.11
C SER A 112 -1.23 12.68 14.10
N LEU A 113 -0.77 12.80 12.86
CA LEU A 113 -1.16 11.92 11.76
C LEU A 113 -0.29 10.67 11.67
N ASP A 114 -0.93 9.52 11.55
CA ASP A 114 -0.26 8.23 11.35
C ASP A 114 -0.88 7.44 10.19
N MET A 115 -0.08 6.51 9.63
CA MET A 115 -0.53 5.55 8.61
C MET A 115 -0.87 4.23 9.31
N PHE A 116 -2.16 3.99 9.55
CA PHE A 116 -2.66 2.87 10.36
C PHE A 116 -2.23 1.50 9.83
N ASN A 117 -2.10 1.35 8.51
CA ASN A 117 -1.62 0.11 7.89
C ASN A 117 -0.10 0.13 7.61
N GLY A 118 0.65 1.03 8.26
CA GLY A 118 2.11 1.05 8.19
C GLY A 118 2.72 -0.21 8.80
N VAL A 119 3.66 -0.85 8.09
CA VAL A 119 4.44 -1.99 8.59
C VAL A 119 5.52 -1.52 9.56
N SER A 120 6.02 -0.32 9.33
CA SER A 120 7.00 0.39 10.16
C SER A 120 6.66 1.89 10.17
N PRO A 121 7.20 2.67 11.12
CA PRO A 121 7.10 4.12 11.05
C PRO A 121 7.60 4.63 9.70
N ARG A 122 6.84 5.56 9.10
CA ARG A 122 7.23 6.16 7.82
C ARG A 122 8.50 7.00 7.96
N ASP A 123 9.36 6.95 6.95
CA ASP A 123 10.56 7.78 6.86
C ASP A 123 10.18 9.18 6.36
N LYS A 124 10.32 10.19 7.22
CA LYS A 124 10.01 11.59 6.94
C LYS A 124 11.25 12.31 6.46
N ARG A 125 11.35 12.55 5.14
CA ARG A 125 12.54 13.11 4.52
C ARG A 125 12.57 14.64 4.55
N TYR A 126 11.43 15.27 4.40
CA TYR A 126 11.27 16.73 4.39
C TYR A 126 9.95 17.09 5.06
N GLN A 127 9.98 18.15 5.86
CA GLN A 127 8.78 18.66 6.51
C GLN A 127 8.79 20.18 6.47
N SER A 128 7.66 20.80 6.15
CA SER A 128 7.46 22.24 6.19
C SER A 128 6.15 22.59 6.87
N LEU A 129 6.13 23.74 7.53
CA LEU A 129 5.00 24.25 8.25
C LEU A 129 4.87 25.74 7.97
N THR A 130 3.81 26.13 7.28
CA THR A 130 3.55 27.54 6.91
C THR A 130 2.19 27.97 7.39
N VAL A 131 2.02 29.25 7.64
CA VAL A 131 0.78 29.86 8.14
C VAL A 131 0.43 31.06 7.28
N SER A 132 -0.75 31.01 6.70
CA SER A 132 -1.33 32.11 5.92
C SER A 132 -1.91 33.21 6.83
N PRO A 133 -2.10 34.45 6.32
CA PRO A 133 -2.59 35.58 7.13
C PRO A 133 -3.90 35.35 7.87
N ASP A 134 -4.79 34.50 7.34
CA ASP A 134 -6.08 34.13 7.94
C ASP A 134 -5.98 33.11 9.08
N GLY A 135 -4.75 32.67 9.41
CA GLY A 135 -4.50 31.63 10.41
C GLY A 135 -4.62 30.20 9.86
N THR A 136 -4.74 30.02 8.55
CA THR A 136 -4.70 28.68 7.94
C THR A 136 -3.27 28.15 7.96
N VAL A 137 -3.11 27.00 8.56
CA VAL A 137 -1.85 26.28 8.68
C VAL A 137 -1.75 25.24 7.57
N HIS A 138 -0.60 25.20 6.88
CA HIS A 138 -0.29 24.23 5.85
C HIS A 138 0.93 23.44 6.29
N TYR A 139 0.74 22.13 6.41
CA TYR A 139 1.81 21.17 6.66
C TYR A 139 2.06 20.35 5.40
N ALA A 140 3.32 20.18 5.04
CA ALA A 140 3.75 19.30 3.97
C ALA A 140 4.87 18.39 4.48
N GLU A 141 4.75 17.10 4.18
CA GLU A 141 5.70 16.06 4.57
C GLU A 141 5.99 15.16 3.38
N ARG A 142 7.26 15.13 2.93
CA ARG A 142 7.73 14.12 2.00
C ARG A 142 8.12 12.86 2.76
N PHE A 143 7.58 11.72 2.35
CA PHE A 143 7.75 10.47 3.09
C PHE A 143 8.06 9.28 2.19
N HIS A 144 8.64 8.25 2.81
CA HIS A 144 8.64 6.88 2.33
C HIS A 144 7.93 5.99 3.35
N ALA A 145 7.05 5.11 2.90
CA ALA A 145 6.33 4.18 3.77
C ALA A 145 6.20 2.79 3.14
N ASN A 146 6.31 1.75 3.97
CA ASN A 146 5.91 0.39 3.63
C ASN A 146 4.58 0.10 4.31
N LEU A 147 3.57 -0.26 3.53
CA LEU A 147 2.20 -0.41 3.94
C LEU A 147 1.72 -1.84 3.71
N SER A 148 0.94 -2.36 4.65
CA SER A 148 0.28 -3.65 4.50
C SER A 148 -0.95 -3.54 3.61
N SER A 149 -1.12 -4.49 2.69
CA SER A 149 -2.30 -4.60 1.84
C SER A 149 -2.63 -6.07 1.61
N ARG A 150 -3.93 -6.41 1.66
CA ARG A 150 -4.38 -7.78 1.35
C ARG A 150 -4.55 -7.93 -0.14
N PHE A 151 -3.95 -8.97 -0.71
CA PHE A 151 -4.05 -9.29 -2.12
C PHE A 151 -5.10 -10.37 -2.38
N MET A 152 -5.99 -10.12 -3.35
CA MET A 152 -7.02 -11.06 -3.80
C MET A 152 -6.52 -11.81 -5.03
N LEU A 153 -5.84 -12.95 -4.84
CA LEU A 153 -5.13 -13.68 -5.89
C LEU A 153 -5.97 -14.75 -6.59
N ARG A 154 -7.30 -14.80 -6.38
CA ARG A 154 -8.17 -15.82 -6.99
C ARG A 154 -8.03 -15.85 -8.52
N ARG A 155 -7.93 -14.67 -9.14
CA ARG A 155 -7.81 -14.51 -10.61
C ARG A 155 -6.37 -14.44 -11.11
N PHE A 156 -5.39 -14.65 -10.23
CA PHE A 156 -3.98 -14.56 -10.62
C PHE A 156 -3.66 -15.44 -11.84
N PRO A 157 -2.98 -14.91 -12.90
CA PRO A 157 -2.34 -13.59 -13.00
C PRO A 157 -3.20 -12.50 -13.68
N PHE A 158 -4.49 -12.67 -13.83
CA PHE A 158 -5.43 -11.71 -14.43
C PHE A 158 -6.13 -10.85 -13.38
N ASP A 159 -5.42 -10.54 -12.30
CA ASP A 159 -5.94 -9.87 -11.12
C ASP A 159 -5.72 -8.35 -11.18
N SER A 160 -6.66 -7.63 -10.56
CA SER A 160 -6.51 -6.23 -10.19
C SER A 160 -6.57 -6.14 -8.68
N GLN A 161 -5.76 -5.25 -8.10
CA GLN A 161 -5.64 -5.06 -6.67
C GLN A 161 -5.98 -3.63 -6.28
N LEU A 162 -6.41 -3.45 -5.04
CA LEU A 162 -6.67 -2.14 -4.46
C LEU A 162 -5.69 -1.91 -3.32
N LEU A 163 -4.67 -1.09 -3.57
CA LEU A 163 -3.73 -0.67 -2.55
C LEU A 163 -4.35 0.48 -1.76
N THR A 164 -4.35 0.37 -0.43
CA THR A 164 -4.98 1.39 0.43
C THR A 164 -3.98 2.00 1.39
N ILE A 165 -4.07 3.33 1.56
CA ILE A 165 -3.30 4.11 2.53
C ILE A 165 -4.31 4.68 3.52
N HIS A 166 -4.23 4.26 4.79
CA HIS A 166 -5.14 4.69 5.86
C HIS A 166 -4.47 5.74 6.72
N ILE A 167 -4.89 6.99 6.62
CA ILE A 167 -4.39 8.10 7.45
C ILE A 167 -5.39 8.36 8.57
N CYS A 168 -4.92 8.30 9.80
CA CYS A 168 -5.73 8.48 10.99
C CYS A 168 -5.00 9.31 12.05
N PRO A 169 -5.71 9.91 13.02
CA PRO A 169 -5.10 10.50 14.20
C PRO A 169 -4.38 9.43 15.04
N PHE A 170 -3.26 9.79 15.63
CA PHE A 170 -2.59 8.90 16.59
C PHE A 170 -3.45 8.67 17.84
N VAL A 171 -3.24 7.57 18.55
CA VAL A 171 -4.09 7.07 19.64
C VAL A 171 -4.44 8.11 20.71
N ASN A 172 -3.51 9.02 21.02
CA ASN A 172 -3.72 10.01 22.09
C ASN A 172 -4.64 11.17 21.67
N ASP A 173 -4.78 11.40 20.35
CA ASP A 173 -5.52 12.54 19.80
C ASP A 173 -6.88 12.14 19.20
N LEU A 174 -7.32 10.91 19.48
CA LEU A 174 -8.63 10.42 19.03
C LEU A 174 -9.77 11.31 19.52
N GLY A 175 -10.47 11.95 18.59
CA GLY A 175 -11.58 12.86 18.88
C GLY A 175 -11.20 14.34 19.05
N VAL A 176 -9.90 14.68 18.95
CA VAL A 176 -9.42 16.07 18.87
C VAL A 176 -9.55 16.61 17.45
N GLU A 177 -9.41 15.73 16.45
CA GLU A 177 -9.38 16.06 15.04
C GLU A 177 -10.49 15.33 14.26
N ILE A 178 -11.05 15.99 13.24
CA ILE A 178 -11.86 15.34 12.22
C ILE A 178 -11.09 15.43 10.90
N LEU A 179 -10.60 14.29 10.41
CA LEU A 179 -9.95 14.22 9.13
C LEU A 179 -10.98 14.27 8.01
N THR A 180 -10.71 15.11 7.02
CA THR A 180 -11.51 15.24 5.81
C THR A 180 -10.60 15.16 4.58
N VAL A 181 -11.14 14.73 3.44
CA VAL A 181 -10.42 14.84 2.17
C VAL A 181 -10.40 16.31 1.76
N ALA A 182 -9.25 16.82 1.33
CA ALA A 182 -9.11 18.18 0.82
C ALA A 182 -10.06 18.40 -0.37
N SER A 183 -10.56 19.62 -0.53
CA SER A 183 -11.54 19.93 -1.58
C SER A 183 -10.85 20.09 -2.94
N GLY A 184 -11.50 19.61 -4.01
CA GLY A 184 -11.07 19.79 -5.41
C GLY A 184 -10.13 18.71 -5.94
N GLU A 185 -9.58 18.94 -7.14
CA GLU A 185 -8.65 18.03 -7.84
C GLU A 185 -7.33 17.82 -7.08
N SER A 186 -7.05 18.62 -6.07
CA SER A 186 -5.84 18.55 -5.24
C SER A 186 -5.88 17.50 -4.14
N ALA A 187 -7.02 16.82 -3.93
CA ALA A 187 -7.16 15.86 -2.86
C ALA A 187 -6.26 14.63 -3.01
N VAL A 188 -6.09 14.16 -4.25
CA VAL A 188 -5.20 13.05 -4.61
C VAL A 188 -4.59 13.34 -5.96
N ARG A 189 -3.28 13.28 -6.03
CA ARG A 189 -2.53 13.35 -7.28
C ARG A 189 -1.53 12.21 -7.35
N ALA A 190 -1.23 11.77 -8.56
CA ALA A 190 -0.09 10.91 -8.82
C ALA A 190 0.75 11.55 -9.92
N GLU A 191 2.03 11.61 -9.72
CA GLU A 191 2.96 12.01 -10.76
C GLU A 191 3.03 10.95 -11.89
N GLN A 192 3.45 11.38 -13.06
CA GLN A 192 3.65 10.46 -14.20
C GLN A 192 4.66 9.34 -13.88
N SER A 193 5.59 9.59 -12.98
CA SER A 193 6.55 8.63 -12.44
C SER A 193 5.85 7.47 -11.72
N ALA A 194 4.81 7.73 -10.93
CA ALA A 194 4.04 6.70 -10.22
C ALA A 194 3.36 5.72 -11.19
N TYR A 195 2.85 6.19 -12.33
CA TYR A 195 2.21 5.34 -13.34
C TYR A 195 3.20 4.42 -14.07
N ASN A 196 4.48 4.79 -14.13
CA ASN A 196 5.52 4.05 -14.85
C ASN A 196 6.50 3.29 -13.93
N SER A 197 6.31 3.36 -12.62
CA SER A 197 7.26 2.83 -11.64
C SER A 197 7.33 1.30 -11.59
N LEU A 198 6.24 0.63 -11.94
CA LEU A 198 6.09 -0.81 -11.76
C LEU A 198 6.10 -1.55 -13.11
N ALA A 199 7.13 -2.36 -13.36
CA ALA A 199 7.23 -3.15 -14.59
C ALA A 199 6.13 -4.23 -14.72
N GLN A 200 5.60 -4.73 -13.59
CA GLN A 200 4.61 -5.81 -13.56
C GLN A 200 3.17 -5.32 -13.37
N TRP A 201 2.97 -4.04 -13.04
CA TRP A 201 1.68 -3.48 -12.70
C TRP A 201 1.41 -2.20 -13.47
N GLN A 202 0.19 -2.02 -13.87
CA GLN A 202 -0.34 -0.77 -14.40
C GLN A 202 -1.13 -0.08 -13.29
N VAL A 203 -0.74 1.14 -12.95
CA VAL A 203 -1.49 1.99 -12.00
C VAL A 203 -2.70 2.56 -12.73
N GLY A 204 -3.87 2.40 -12.14
CA GLY A 204 -5.15 2.85 -12.65
C GLY A 204 -5.70 4.07 -11.89
N ALA A 205 -6.98 4.03 -11.56
CA ALA A 205 -7.66 5.11 -10.85
C ALA A 205 -7.15 5.25 -9.41
N ILE A 206 -7.02 6.51 -8.98
CA ILE A 206 -6.70 6.86 -7.60
C ILE A 206 -7.89 7.62 -7.03
N SER A 207 -8.31 7.27 -5.83
CA SER A 207 -9.45 7.89 -5.16
C SER A 207 -9.17 8.11 -3.68
N ALA A 208 -9.89 9.06 -3.08
CA ALA A 208 -9.84 9.33 -1.65
C ALA A 208 -11.26 9.35 -1.07
N ARG A 209 -11.41 8.84 0.14
CA ARG A 209 -12.67 8.89 0.88
C ARG A 209 -12.43 9.14 2.35
N THR A 210 -13.37 9.82 2.99
CA THR A 210 -13.42 9.88 4.43
C THR A 210 -14.12 8.65 4.98
N GLY A 211 -13.64 8.17 6.12
CA GLY A 211 -14.20 7.04 6.83
C GLY A 211 -14.15 7.26 8.33
N THR A 212 -14.57 6.26 9.06
CA THR A 212 -14.39 6.19 10.51
C THR A 212 -13.86 4.83 10.88
N PHE A 213 -12.91 4.79 11.79
CA PHE A 213 -12.40 3.55 12.34
C PHE A 213 -12.58 3.51 13.85
N ARG A 214 -12.55 2.33 14.43
CA ARG A 214 -12.72 2.14 15.87
C ARG A 214 -11.43 1.62 16.48
N GLN A 215 -10.87 2.41 17.40
CA GLN A 215 -9.66 2.04 18.14
C GLN A 215 -9.87 2.30 19.62
N PHE A 216 -9.50 1.35 20.48
CA PHE A 216 -9.67 1.45 21.95
C PHE A 216 -11.07 1.92 22.41
N LYS A 217 -12.13 1.40 21.77
CA LYS A 217 -13.53 1.75 22.02
C LYS A 217 -13.93 3.20 21.68
N LYS A 218 -13.00 4.00 21.14
CA LYS A 218 -13.29 5.33 20.57
C LYS A 218 -13.46 5.23 19.05
N GLN A 219 -14.34 6.05 18.52
CA GLN A 219 -14.51 6.23 17.08
C GLN A 219 -13.70 7.45 16.67
N ALA A 220 -12.89 7.32 15.65
CA ALA A 220 -12.09 8.39 15.07
C ALA A 220 -12.34 8.48 13.56
N SER A 221 -12.12 9.66 13.00
CA SER A 221 -12.14 9.86 11.55
C SER A 221 -10.87 9.28 10.91
N GLU A 222 -11.00 8.81 9.68
CA GLU A 222 -9.88 8.43 8.83
C GLU A 222 -10.05 8.99 7.43
N VAL A 223 -8.95 9.15 6.71
CA VAL A 223 -8.93 9.35 5.26
C VAL A 223 -8.25 8.16 4.63
N VAL A 224 -8.95 7.51 3.70
CA VAL A 224 -8.46 6.34 2.97
C VAL A 224 -8.20 6.73 1.53
N PHE A 225 -6.95 6.63 1.11
CA PHE A 225 -6.55 6.73 -0.28
C PHE A 225 -6.48 5.34 -0.89
N SER A 226 -7.05 5.17 -2.06
CA SER A 226 -7.13 3.89 -2.76
C SER A 226 -6.53 4.02 -4.15
N ILE A 227 -5.61 3.13 -4.48
CA ILE A 227 -4.87 3.07 -5.75
C ILE A 227 -5.22 1.74 -6.40
N GLU A 228 -5.87 1.79 -7.55
CA GLU A 228 -6.12 0.59 -8.34
C GLU A 228 -4.86 0.22 -9.12
N VAL A 229 -4.46 -1.05 -9.05
CA VAL A 229 -3.35 -1.57 -9.84
C VAL A 229 -3.78 -2.85 -10.55
N THR A 230 -3.45 -2.97 -11.84
CA THR A 230 -3.78 -4.14 -12.67
C THR A 230 -2.49 -4.80 -13.13
N ARG A 231 -2.42 -6.13 -13.01
CA ARG A 231 -1.21 -6.89 -13.36
C ARG A 231 -1.00 -6.99 -14.86
N HIS A 232 0.23 -6.82 -15.31
CA HIS A 232 0.66 -7.15 -16.66
C HIS A 232 0.85 -8.67 -16.82
N TYR A 233 -0.17 -9.35 -17.35
CA TYR A 233 -0.19 -10.81 -17.48
C TYR A 233 0.65 -11.37 -18.63
N GLY A 234 1.23 -10.52 -19.50
CA GLY A 234 2.00 -10.95 -20.67
C GLY A 234 3.15 -11.92 -20.34
N PHE A 235 3.88 -11.69 -19.25
CA PHE A 235 4.92 -12.58 -18.77
C PHE A 235 4.39 -14.01 -18.54
N TYR A 236 3.24 -14.13 -17.88
CA TYR A 236 2.63 -15.43 -17.53
C TYR A 236 2.11 -16.16 -18.77
N ILE A 237 1.53 -15.43 -19.73
CA ILE A 237 1.09 -16.03 -21.01
C ILE A 237 2.26 -16.71 -21.72
N TRP A 238 3.38 -15.99 -21.91
CA TRP A 238 4.50 -16.49 -22.70
C TRP A 238 5.43 -17.43 -21.96
N LYS A 239 5.62 -17.23 -20.65
CA LYS A 239 6.61 -17.99 -19.89
C LYS A 239 6.01 -19.08 -18.97
N VAL A 240 4.68 -19.07 -18.76
CA VAL A 240 4.01 -20.07 -17.93
C VAL A 240 3.01 -20.87 -18.73
N PHE A 241 1.97 -20.24 -19.28
CA PHE A 241 0.89 -20.95 -19.94
C PHE A 241 1.34 -21.61 -21.24
N LEU A 242 2.11 -20.92 -22.09
CA LEU A 242 2.55 -21.48 -23.36
C LEU A 242 3.43 -22.74 -23.19
N PRO A 243 4.48 -22.77 -22.32
CA PRO A 243 5.26 -24.00 -22.12
C PRO A 243 4.39 -25.15 -21.57
N LEU A 244 3.47 -24.87 -20.65
CA LEU A 244 2.56 -25.89 -20.12
C LEU A 244 1.63 -26.48 -21.18
N LEU A 245 1.07 -25.62 -22.04
CA LEU A 245 0.27 -26.09 -23.19
C LEU A 245 1.07 -26.99 -24.10
N LEU A 246 2.31 -26.60 -24.42
CA LEU A 246 3.20 -27.42 -25.25
C LEU A 246 3.49 -28.78 -24.60
N MET A 247 3.67 -28.83 -23.27
CA MET A 247 3.85 -30.08 -22.54
C MET A 247 2.60 -30.98 -22.60
N VAL A 248 1.41 -30.40 -22.45
CA VAL A 248 0.14 -31.15 -22.59
C VAL A 248 0.00 -31.68 -24.03
N PHE A 249 0.32 -30.88 -25.05
CA PHE A 249 0.31 -31.34 -26.44
C PHE A 249 1.33 -32.46 -26.70
N LEU A 250 2.54 -32.34 -26.11
CA LEU A 250 3.55 -33.39 -26.21
C LEU A 250 3.05 -34.70 -25.57
N SER A 251 2.33 -34.65 -24.44
CA SER A 251 1.73 -35.85 -23.83
C SER A 251 0.75 -36.54 -24.77
N TRP A 252 0.02 -35.79 -25.61
CA TRP A 252 -0.91 -36.35 -26.59
C TRP A 252 -0.21 -36.99 -27.80
N ALA A 253 1.06 -36.64 -28.06
CA ALA A 253 1.85 -37.29 -29.12
C ALA A 253 1.87 -38.80 -28.98
N VAL A 254 1.72 -39.32 -27.74
CA VAL A 254 1.56 -40.76 -27.44
C VAL A 254 0.40 -41.40 -28.24
N PHE A 255 -0.64 -40.65 -28.56
CA PHE A 255 -1.77 -41.16 -29.36
C PHE A 255 -1.43 -41.44 -30.83
N TRP A 256 -0.31 -40.97 -31.33
CA TRP A 256 0.20 -41.15 -32.69
C TRP A 256 1.37 -42.16 -32.79
N VAL A 257 2.02 -42.46 -31.65
CA VAL A 257 3.12 -43.45 -31.61
C VAL A 257 2.60 -44.88 -31.66
N ASP A 258 3.39 -45.82 -32.20
CA ASP A 258 3.00 -47.23 -32.35
C ASP A 258 2.66 -47.87 -30.98
N PRO A 259 1.53 -48.62 -30.84
CA PRO A 259 1.15 -49.29 -29.60
C PRO A 259 2.14 -50.32 -29.09
N PHE A 260 3.04 -50.76 -29.92
CA PHE A 260 4.05 -51.78 -29.56
C PHE A 260 5.29 -51.22 -28.81
N ASP A 261 5.48 -49.91 -28.86
CA ASP A 261 6.61 -49.23 -28.21
C ASP A 261 6.16 -48.63 -26.85
N LEU A 262 5.83 -49.50 -25.93
CA LEU A 262 5.35 -49.09 -24.58
C LEU A 262 6.44 -48.34 -23.80
N SER A 263 7.73 -48.70 -23.97
CA SER A 263 8.84 -48.07 -23.24
C SER A 263 8.92 -46.56 -23.52
N ASN A 264 9.01 -46.20 -24.81
CA ASN A 264 9.11 -44.81 -25.23
C ASN A 264 7.85 -43.98 -24.85
N GLN A 265 6.65 -44.60 -24.93
CA GLN A 265 5.43 -43.93 -24.57
C GLN A 265 5.34 -43.60 -23.04
N VAL A 266 5.75 -44.58 -22.20
CA VAL A 266 5.80 -44.37 -20.74
C VAL A 266 6.85 -43.32 -20.37
N GLU A 267 8.03 -43.33 -21.04
CA GLU A 267 9.07 -42.34 -20.81
C GLU A 267 8.58 -40.92 -21.12
N ILE A 268 7.92 -40.68 -22.25
CA ILE A 268 7.33 -39.39 -22.62
C ILE A 268 6.32 -38.95 -21.56
N ALA A 269 5.41 -39.85 -21.14
CA ALA A 269 4.38 -39.52 -20.18
C ALA A 269 4.93 -39.16 -18.80
N VAL A 270 5.88 -39.95 -18.27
CA VAL A 270 6.53 -39.70 -16.96
C VAL A 270 7.34 -38.42 -16.98
N THR A 271 8.12 -38.20 -18.04
CA THR A 271 8.91 -36.96 -18.20
C THR A 271 8.00 -35.74 -18.25
N THR A 272 6.89 -35.81 -18.96
CA THR A 272 5.91 -34.71 -19.04
C THR A 272 5.29 -34.41 -17.68
N ILE A 273 4.83 -35.42 -16.93
CA ILE A 273 4.27 -35.22 -15.58
C ILE A 273 5.31 -34.55 -14.66
N LEU A 274 6.54 -35.09 -14.64
CA LEU A 274 7.61 -34.59 -13.79
C LEU A 274 7.94 -33.10 -14.13
N THR A 275 7.97 -32.79 -15.42
CA THR A 275 8.24 -31.41 -15.88
C THR A 275 7.11 -30.46 -15.44
N VAL A 276 5.83 -30.85 -15.59
CA VAL A 276 4.69 -30.03 -15.14
C VAL A 276 4.71 -29.81 -13.63
N ILE A 277 5.04 -30.85 -12.84
CA ILE A 277 5.19 -30.75 -11.38
C ILE A 277 6.33 -29.78 -11.01
N ALA A 278 7.51 -29.93 -11.62
CA ALA A 278 8.66 -29.07 -11.37
C ALA A 278 8.33 -27.59 -11.70
N PHE A 279 7.61 -27.37 -12.79
CA PHE A 279 7.21 -26.04 -13.21
C PHE A 279 6.20 -25.41 -12.23
N ALA A 280 5.23 -26.19 -11.71
CA ALA A 280 4.30 -25.72 -10.69
C ALA A 280 5.01 -25.34 -9.38
N PHE A 281 6.01 -26.13 -8.95
CA PHE A 281 6.83 -25.77 -7.79
C PHE A 281 7.59 -24.46 -7.97
N ALA A 282 8.16 -24.24 -9.16
CA ALA A 282 8.87 -22.99 -9.47
C ALA A 282 7.95 -21.77 -9.39
N ILE A 283 6.70 -21.88 -9.89
CA ILE A 283 5.72 -20.79 -9.83
C ILE A 283 5.18 -20.60 -8.42
N SER A 284 4.87 -21.67 -7.66
CA SER A 284 4.39 -21.56 -6.29
C SER A 284 5.39 -20.89 -5.34
N ALA A 285 6.68 -20.93 -5.63
CA ALA A 285 7.70 -20.23 -4.86
C ALA A 285 7.62 -18.69 -4.98
N THR A 286 6.95 -18.18 -6.01
CA THR A 286 6.81 -16.73 -6.27
C THR A 286 5.48 -16.18 -5.77
N MET A 287 4.62 -17.00 -5.17
CA MET A 287 3.28 -16.62 -4.74
C MET A 287 3.09 -16.74 -3.22
N PRO A 288 2.29 -15.88 -2.59
CA PRO A 288 1.90 -16.04 -1.20
C PRO A 288 1.06 -17.32 -1.01
N ARG A 289 1.13 -17.89 0.20
CA ARG A 289 0.32 -19.07 0.55
C ARG A 289 -1.11 -18.63 0.87
N VAL A 290 -2.03 -18.87 -0.06
CA VAL A 290 -3.45 -18.55 0.11
C VAL A 290 -4.28 -19.81 0.40
N PRO A 291 -5.35 -19.72 1.22
CA PRO A 291 -6.18 -20.86 1.59
C PRO A 291 -7.25 -21.23 0.54
N TYR A 292 -7.12 -20.75 -0.67
CA TYR A 292 -8.07 -21.00 -1.77
C TYR A 292 -7.32 -21.28 -3.07
N ILE A 293 -7.99 -21.94 -4.01
CA ILE A 293 -7.44 -22.27 -5.32
C ILE A 293 -7.46 -21.00 -6.19
N THR A 294 -6.31 -20.67 -6.77
CA THR A 294 -6.17 -19.61 -7.76
C THR A 294 -6.40 -20.13 -9.18
N PHE A 295 -6.61 -19.23 -10.14
CA PHE A 295 -6.75 -19.62 -11.56
C PHE A 295 -5.53 -20.42 -12.05
N ILE A 296 -4.32 -20.01 -11.70
CA ILE A 296 -3.10 -20.70 -12.11
C ILE A 296 -3.01 -22.10 -11.49
N ASP A 297 -3.43 -22.30 -10.23
CA ASP A 297 -3.48 -23.62 -9.58
C ASP A 297 -4.47 -24.53 -10.29
N ALA A 298 -5.66 -24.02 -10.62
CA ALA A 298 -6.67 -24.77 -11.35
C ALA A 298 -6.19 -25.13 -12.78
N PHE A 299 -5.42 -24.24 -13.41
CA PHE A 299 -4.80 -24.53 -14.71
C PHE A 299 -3.76 -25.65 -14.60
N PHE A 300 -2.85 -25.61 -13.59
CA PHE A 300 -1.90 -26.70 -13.33
C PHE A 300 -2.63 -28.03 -13.05
N LEU A 301 -3.67 -28.01 -12.21
CA LEU A 301 -4.47 -29.19 -11.91
C LEU A 301 -5.08 -29.76 -13.19
N THR A 302 -5.60 -28.91 -14.06
CA THR A 302 -6.13 -29.34 -15.37
C THR A 302 -5.04 -30.00 -16.20
N CYS A 303 -3.85 -29.43 -16.28
CA CYS A 303 -2.72 -30.05 -16.98
C CYS A 303 -2.36 -31.43 -16.39
N TYR A 304 -2.29 -31.57 -15.07
CA TYR A 304 -2.01 -32.84 -14.40
C TYR A 304 -3.04 -33.92 -14.76
N VAL A 305 -4.33 -33.56 -14.65
CA VAL A 305 -5.42 -34.49 -14.95
C VAL A 305 -5.35 -34.98 -16.38
N PHE A 306 -5.13 -34.11 -17.35
CA PHE A 306 -5.09 -34.51 -18.77
C PHE A 306 -3.83 -35.25 -19.17
N VAL A 307 -2.66 -34.95 -18.58
CA VAL A 307 -1.46 -35.76 -18.76
C VAL A 307 -1.67 -37.15 -18.11
N PHE A 308 -2.29 -37.23 -16.93
CA PHE A 308 -2.63 -38.50 -16.30
C PHE A 308 -3.62 -39.33 -17.12
N ILE A 309 -4.65 -38.69 -17.72
CA ILE A 309 -5.58 -39.34 -18.66
C ILE A 309 -4.83 -39.96 -19.85
N ALA A 310 -3.83 -39.25 -20.38
CA ALA A 310 -3.02 -39.80 -21.47
C ALA A 310 -2.23 -41.05 -21.06
N VAL A 311 -1.74 -41.12 -19.81
CA VAL A 311 -1.08 -42.32 -19.27
C VAL A 311 -2.10 -43.48 -19.10
N VAL A 312 -3.29 -43.21 -18.56
CA VAL A 312 -4.34 -44.20 -18.38
C VAL A 312 -4.83 -44.75 -19.72
N GLU A 313 -4.97 -43.89 -20.73
CA GLU A 313 -5.29 -44.27 -22.11
C GLU A 313 -4.23 -45.22 -22.67
N LEU A 314 -2.97 -44.88 -22.54
CA LEU A 314 -1.85 -45.71 -22.97
C LEU A 314 -1.93 -47.13 -22.38
N MET A 315 -2.13 -47.25 -21.07
CA MET A 315 -2.26 -48.53 -20.38
C MET A 315 -3.48 -49.29 -20.88
N THR A 316 -4.59 -48.59 -21.09
CA THR A 316 -5.86 -49.19 -21.58
C THR A 316 -5.70 -49.72 -23.00
N VAL A 317 -5.06 -48.97 -23.87
CA VAL A 317 -4.77 -49.39 -25.26
C VAL A 317 -3.87 -50.63 -25.28
N HIS A 318 -2.78 -50.63 -24.49
CA HIS A 318 -1.84 -51.73 -24.40
C HIS A 318 -2.55 -53.01 -23.86
N TYR A 319 -3.34 -52.90 -22.77
CA TYR A 319 -4.10 -54.00 -22.19
C TYR A 319 -5.15 -54.58 -23.17
N THR A 320 -5.89 -53.70 -23.87
CA THR A 320 -6.89 -54.08 -24.84
C THR A 320 -6.27 -54.77 -26.06
N HIS A 321 -5.11 -54.28 -26.51
CA HIS A 321 -4.37 -54.90 -27.61
C HIS A 321 -3.98 -56.35 -27.29
N ARG A 322 -3.51 -56.61 -26.05
CA ARG A 322 -3.15 -57.95 -25.61
C ARG A 322 -4.36 -58.90 -25.44
N ARG A 323 -5.52 -58.37 -25.01
CA ARG A 323 -6.68 -59.19 -24.70
C ARG A 323 -7.67 -59.35 -25.84
N ARG A 324 -7.91 -58.31 -26.63
CA ARG A 324 -8.97 -58.24 -27.63
C ARG A 324 -8.47 -58.07 -29.09
N GLY A 325 -7.16 -57.99 -29.23
CA GLY A 325 -6.51 -57.85 -30.54
C GLY A 325 -6.38 -56.41 -31.07
N PRO A 326 -5.79 -56.23 -32.25
CA PRO A 326 -5.39 -54.93 -32.76
C PRO A 326 -6.57 -54.00 -33.13
N ASP A 327 -7.72 -54.55 -33.59
CA ASP A 327 -8.80 -53.72 -34.07
C ASP A 327 -9.54 -52.98 -32.93
N ALA A 328 -9.70 -53.64 -31.76
CA ALA A 328 -10.28 -53.01 -30.59
C ALA A 328 -9.40 -51.90 -30.03
N SER A 329 -8.09 -52.11 -30.01
CA SER A 329 -7.14 -51.08 -29.57
C SER A 329 -7.04 -49.88 -30.52
N LYS A 330 -7.11 -50.11 -31.83
CA LYS A 330 -7.18 -49.04 -32.84
C LYS A 330 -8.40 -48.15 -32.68
N ARG A 331 -9.57 -48.74 -32.37
CA ARG A 331 -10.83 -47.97 -32.17
C ARG A 331 -10.71 -47.07 -30.95
N ILE A 332 -10.22 -47.56 -29.80
CA ILE A 332 -10.02 -46.74 -28.59
C ILE A 332 -9.10 -45.59 -28.91
N ARG A 333 -7.93 -45.83 -29.49
CA ARG A 333 -6.96 -44.81 -29.85
C ARG A 333 -7.53 -43.75 -30.81
N HIS A 334 -8.31 -44.16 -31.81
CA HIS A 334 -8.93 -43.25 -32.75
C HIS A 334 -9.92 -42.29 -32.05
N VAL A 335 -10.69 -42.79 -31.09
CA VAL A 335 -11.59 -41.97 -30.29
C VAL A 335 -10.79 -41.05 -29.35
N SER A 336 -9.83 -41.59 -28.60
CA SER A 336 -9.03 -40.81 -27.62
C SER A 336 -8.27 -39.68 -28.27
N ARG A 337 -7.77 -39.88 -29.51
CA ARG A 337 -7.01 -38.86 -30.29
C ARG A 337 -7.77 -37.57 -30.47
N TRP A 338 -9.09 -37.56 -30.52
CA TRP A 338 -9.92 -36.37 -30.69
C TRP A 338 -10.70 -36.02 -29.42
N LEU A 339 -11.17 -37.01 -28.67
CA LEU A 339 -11.98 -36.80 -27.48
C LEU A 339 -11.18 -36.13 -26.35
N VAL A 340 -9.93 -36.57 -26.10
CA VAL A 340 -9.11 -36.04 -25.01
C VAL A 340 -8.74 -34.56 -25.24
N PRO A 341 -8.22 -34.15 -26.42
CA PRO A 341 -8.00 -32.75 -26.70
C PRO A 341 -9.28 -31.91 -26.65
N ALA A 342 -10.39 -32.41 -27.21
CA ALA A 342 -11.67 -31.67 -27.16
C ALA A 342 -12.13 -31.45 -25.72
N ALA A 343 -12.07 -32.50 -24.87
CA ALA A 343 -12.41 -32.40 -23.47
C ALA A 343 -11.49 -31.40 -22.72
N TYR A 344 -10.20 -31.37 -23.04
CA TYR A 344 -9.28 -30.41 -22.46
C TYR A 344 -9.68 -28.98 -22.78
N PHE A 345 -9.94 -28.65 -24.04
CA PHE A 345 -10.34 -27.30 -24.44
C PHE A 345 -11.70 -26.90 -23.85
N VAL A 346 -12.65 -27.82 -23.73
CA VAL A 346 -13.92 -27.58 -23.03
C VAL A 346 -13.66 -27.25 -21.56
N THR A 347 -12.84 -28.07 -20.86
CA THR A 347 -12.50 -27.84 -19.47
C THR A 347 -11.78 -26.50 -19.29
N LEU A 348 -10.84 -26.18 -20.17
CA LEU A 348 -10.12 -24.89 -20.14
C LEU A 348 -11.09 -23.70 -20.36
N THR A 349 -12.03 -23.83 -21.27
CA THR A 349 -13.05 -22.79 -21.50
C THR A 349 -13.93 -22.59 -20.27
N VAL A 350 -14.39 -23.67 -19.63
CA VAL A 350 -15.18 -23.59 -18.40
C VAL A 350 -14.36 -22.93 -17.28
N LEU A 351 -13.10 -23.30 -17.14
CA LEU A 351 -12.20 -22.69 -16.14
C LEU A 351 -12.02 -21.19 -16.37
N ILE A 352 -11.81 -20.77 -17.62
CA ILE A 352 -11.70 -19.35 -17.96
C ILE A 352 -12.98 -18.60 -17.60
N LEU A 353 -14.15 -19.18 -17.92
CA LEU A 353 -15.43 -18.57 -17.59
C LEU A 353 -15.68 -18.47 -16.08
N ASP A 354 -15.33 -19.49 -15.29
CA ASP A 354 -15.57 -19.51 -13.83
C ASP A 354 -14.67 -18.52 -13.06
N PHE A 355 -13.44 -18.32 -13.52
CA PHE A 355 -12.49 -17.46 -12.80
C PHE A 355 -12.46 -16.01 -13.29
N LEU A 356 -12.73 -15.75 -14.58
CA LEU A 356 -12.56 -14.42 -15.15
C LEU A 356 -13.89 -13.67 -15.30
N TYR A 357 -15.00 -14.36 -15.32
CA TYR A 357 -16.35 -13.79 -15.37
C TYR A 357 -17.19 -14.15 -14.16
#